data_2be740694991c98ec3de77fd04b7833d
#
_entry.id   2be740694991c98ec3de77fd04b7833d
#
_cell.length_a   1.000
_cell.length_b   1.000
_cell.length_c   1.000
_cell.angle_alpha   90.00
_cell.angle_beta   90.00
_cell.angle_gamma   90.00
#
_symmetry.space_group_name_H-M   'P 1'
#
loop_
_entity.id
_entity.type
_entity.pdbx_description
1 polymer ?
#
loop_
_entity_poly.entity_id
_entity_poly.type
_entity_poly.pdbx_seq_one_letter_code
_entity_poly.pdbx_strand_id
1 'polypeptide(L)'
;LSTSLPPEVQLRFLQAVPGLESVRMTRAGYAIEYDYIPPTQLSYTLELKGIRGVFCAGQVNGTTGYEEAAGQGVIAGINAARQALGQSPFVLRRDQALIGVLIDDLVSRGVDEPYRLFTSRAEYRLLLRQDNAVRRLLKPAAELGLLRDEEREVVEGRLEEEEAALSYAQTASVTPSIANAFLEMAGSAPIPHSVKVAEIVRRPRVALGPLIIVWFKYGVFPNTIMAFSIAVFPILL
;
A
#
# COMPACT_ATOMS: atom_id res chain seq x y z
N LEU A 1 28.22 -14.63 -7.64
CA LEU A 1 27.61 -14.22 -8.89
C LEU A 1 26.53 -15.21 -9.28
N SER A 2 25.29 -14.75 -9.48
CA SER A 2 24.23 -15.58 -10.08
C SER A 2 24.42 -15.59 -11.60
N THR A 3 24.55 -16.77 -12.18
CA THR A 3 24.75 -16.92 -13.61
C THR A 3 24.44 -18.36 -14.03
N SER A 4 23.86 -18.54 -15.22
CA SER A 4 23.64 -19.82 -15.86
C SER A 4 24.78 -20.26 -16.78
N LEU A 5 25.85 -19.49 -16.85
CA LEU A 5 27.01 -19.83 -17.68
C LEU A 5 27.72 -21.09 -17.17
N PRO A 6 28.29 -21.91 -18.06
CA PRO A 6 29.07 -23.07 -17.67
C PRO A 6 30.26 -22.69 -16.76
N PRO A 7 30.68 -23.57 -15.81
CA PRO A 7 31.72 -23.26 -14.84
C PRO A 7 33.04 -22.81 -15.45
N GLU A 8 33.44 -23.37 -16.57
CA GLU A 8 34.64 -23.00 -17.29
C GLU A 8 34.58 -21.59 -17.87
N VAL A 9 33.39 -21.13 -18.28
CA VAL A 9 33.19 -19.75 -18.75
C VAL A 9 33.21 -18.79 -17.56
N GLN A 10 32.62 -19.19 -16.44
CA GLN A 10 32.66 -18.39 -15.22
C GLN A 10 34.09 -18.19 -14.73
N LEU A 11 34.93 -19.24 -14.76
CA LEU A 11 36.34 -19.13 -14.38
C LEU A 11 37.09 -18.19 -15.32
N ARG A 12 36.89 -18.29 -16.63
CA ARG A 12 37.56 -17.43 -17.62
C ARG A 12 37.22 -15.96 -17.43
N PHE A 13 35.98 -15.60 -17.20
CA PHE A 13 35.64 -14.20 -16.99
C PHE A 13 36.15 -13.67 -15.66
N LEU A 14 36.22 -14.51 -14.62
CA LEU A 14 36.86 -14.11 -13.34
C LEU A 14 38.38 -13.85 -13.55
N GLN A 15 39.05 -14.72 -14.26
CA GLN A 15 40.47 -14.57 -14.56
C GLN A 15 40.80 -13.41 -15.49
N ALA A 16 39.79 -12.88 -16.22
CA ALA A 16 39.93 -11.67 -17.04
C ALA A 16 39.89 -10.37 -16.22
N VAL A 17 39.54 -10.43 -14.94
CA VAL A 17 39.53 -9.27 -14.06
C VAL A 17 40.94 -9.03 -13.52
N PRO A 18 41.50 -7.81 -13.67
CA PRO A 18 42.83 -7.48 -13.12
C PRO A 18 42.93 -7.77 -11.62
N GLY A 19 43.94 -8.56 -11.24
CA GLY A 19 44.17 -9.01 -9.88
C GLY A 19 43.52 -10.35 -9.53
N LEU A 20 42.75 -10.96 -10.43
CA LEU A 20 42.12 -12.27 -10.27
C LEU A 20 42.64 -13.31 -11.27
N GLU A 21 43.74 -13.06 -11.95
CA GLU A 21 44.27 -13.94 -13.02
C GLU A 21 44.55 -15.37 -12.55
N SER A 22 44.91 -15.55 -11.28
CA SER A 22 45.19 -16.85 -10.67
C SER A 22 44.07 -17.36 -9.79
N VAL A 23 42.86 -16.78 -9.87
CA VAL A 23 41.75 -17.18 -9.02
C VAL A 23 41.35 -18.65 -9.23
N ARG A 24 41.06 -19.34 -8.16
CA ARG A 24 40.43 -20.67 -8.15
C ARG A 24 39.01 -20.57 -7.67
N MET A 25 38.09 -21.01 -8.49
CA MET A 25 36.67 -21.08 -8.13
C MET A 25 36.40 -22.32 -7.30
N THR A 26 35.95 -22.17 -6.06
CA THR A 26 35.62 -23.28 -5.16
C THR A 26 34.21 -23.80 -5.41
N ARG A 27 33.31 -22.93 -5.89
CA ARG A 27 31.93 -23.25 -6.23
C ARG A 27 31.48 -22.35 -7.38
N ALA A 28 30.93 -22.96 -8.40
CA ALA A 28 30.33 -22.22 -9.50
C ALA A 28 29.06 -21.45 -9.06
N GLY A 29 28.86 -20.29 -9.62
CA GLY A 29 27.58 -19.61 -9.56
C GLY A 29 26.52 -20.42 -10.31
N TYR A 30 25.27 -20.25 -9.92
CA TYR A 30 24.13 -20.88 -10.59
C TYR A 30 22.99 -19.90 -10.72
N ALA A 31 22.12 -20.13 -11.68
CA ALA A 31 20.83 -19.48 -11.80
C ALA A 31 19.74 -20.51 -11.52
N ILE A 32 18.64 -20.07 -10.96
CA ILE A 32 17.46 -20.88 -10.75
C ILE A 32 16.51 -20.58 -11.92
N GLU A 33 16.06 -21.61 -12.60
CA GLU A 33 14.97 -21.52 -13.56
C GLU A 33 13.65 -21.78 -12.85
N TYR A 34 12.64 -21.00 -13.21
CA TYR A 34 11.31 -21.11 -12.64
C TYR A 34 10.31 -21.46 -13.73
N ASP A 35 9.39 -22.33 -13.39
CA ASP A 35 8.24 -22.59 -14.25
C ASP A 35 7.41 -21.31 -14.40
N TYR A 36 6.93 -21.06 -15.61
CA TYR A 36 6.20 -19.86 -15.97
C TYR A 36 4.94 -20.24 -16.77
N ILE A 37 3.82 -19.64 -16.35
CA ILE A 37 2.55 -19.70 -17.04
C ILE A 37 2.23 -18.30 -17.56
N PRO A 38 2.03 -18.10 -18.89
CA PRO A 38 1.61 -16.80 -19.40
C PRO A 38 0.35 -16.31 -18.66
N PRO A 39 0.41 -15.18 -17.96
CA PRO A 39 -0.71 -14.77 -17.07
C PRO A 39 -1.98 -14.41 -17.84
N THR A 40 -1.91 -14.22 -19.15
CA THR A 40 -3.09 -14.11 -20.02
C THR A 40 -3.95 -15.38 -20.04
N GLN A 41 -3.40 -16.51 -19.59
CA GLN A 41 -4.17 -17.75 -19.38
C GLN A 41 -4.96 -17.76 -18.06
N LEU A 42 -4.78 -16.76 -17.21
CA LEU A 42 -5.53 -16.62 -15.98
C LEU A 42 -6.75 -15.72 -16.18
N SER A 43 -7.76 -15.95 -15.36
CA SER A 43 -8.88 -15.03 -15.16
C SER A 43 -8.52 -13.95 -14.12
N TYR A 44 -9.38 -12.95 -13.95
CA TYR A 44 -9.21 -11.92 -12.90
C TYR A 44 -9.26 -12.46 -11.46
N THR A 45 -9.71 -13.71 -11.29
CA THR A 45 -9.67 -14.42 -10.01
C THR A 45 -8.35 -15.15 -9.76
N LEU A 46 -7.43 -15.10 -10.75
CA LEU A 46 -6.20 -15.89 -10.82
C LEU A 46 -6.42 -17.40 -11.02
N GLU A 47 -7.63 -17.80 -11.39
CA GLU A 47 -7.93 -19.17 -11.82
C GLU A 47 -7.44 -19.40 -13.25
N LEU A 48 -6.85 -20.55 -13.52
CA LEU A 48 -6.38 -20.94 -14.84
C LEU A 48 -7.57 -21.22 -15.80
N LYS A 49 -7.57 -20.53 -16.94
CA LYS A 49 -8.63 -20.64 -17.95
C LYS A 49 -8.71 -22.04 -18.49
N GLY A 50 -8.92 -22.96 -18.44
CA GLY A 50 -8.94 -24.33 -19.00
C GLY A 50 -8.97 -25.41 -17.95
N ILE A 51 -8.63 -25.07 -16.70
CA ILE A 51 -8.60 -26.03 -15.60
C ILE A 51 -9.31 -25.44 -14.39
N ARG A 52 -10.54 -25.85 -14.16
CA ARG A 52 -11.35 -25.37 -13.06
C ARG A 52 -10.76 -25.76 -11.71
N GLY A 53 -10.74 -24.81 -10.76
CA GLY A 53 -10.26 -25.01 -9.40
C GLY A 53 -8.74 -24.90 -9.23
N VAL A 54 -8.00 -24.58 -10.30
CA VAL A 54 -6.55 -24.33 -10.23
C VAL A 54 -6.30 -22.83 -10.23
N PHE A 55 -5.74 -22.33 -9.15
CA PHE A 55 -5.38 -20.92 -8.96
C PHE A 55 -3.87 -20.78 -8.90
N CYS A 56 -3.32 -19.78 -9.58
CA CYS A 56 -1.89 -19.53 -9.65
C CYS A 56 -1.56 -18.19 -9.00
N ALA A 57 -0.46 -18.13 -8.22
CA ALA A 57 -0.03 -16.92 -7.57
C ALA A 57 1.49 -16.84 -7.47
N GLY A 58 2.04 -15.63 -7.56
CA GLY A 58 3.46 -15.36 -7.39
C GLY A 58 4.25 -15.54 -8.69
N GLN A 59 5.46 -16.06 -8.56
CA GLN A 59 6.45 -16.06 -9.62
C GLN A 59 6.03 -16.88 -10.84
N VAL A 60 5.24 -17.91 -10.66
CA VAL A 60 4.66 -18.71 -11.76
C VAL A 60 3.86 -17.86 -12.75
N ASN A 61 3.33 -16.73 -12.31
CA ASN A 61 2.59 -15.76 -13.12
C ASN A 61 3.48 -14.66 -13.72
N GLY A 62 4.81 -14.81 -13.66
CA GLY A 62 5.75 -13.85 -14.22
C GLY A 62 6.05 -12.63 -13.35
N THR A 63 5.78 -12.67 -12.05
CA THR A 63 6.16 -11.61 -11.10
C THR A 63 7.41 -11.99 -10.31
N THR A 64 8.20 -11.00 -9.86
CA THR A 64 9.44 -11.25 -9.12
C THR A 64 9.47 -10.67 -7.71
N GLY A 65 8.47 -9.87 -7.31
CA GLY A 65 8.42 -9.25 -5.98
C GLY A 65 7.70 -10.13 -4.95
N TYR A 66 8.14 -10.06 -3.68
CA TYR A 66 7.47 -10.75 -2.58
C TYR A 66 6.08 -10.17 -2.32
N GLU A 67 5.94 -8.86 -2.42
CA GLU A 67 4.67 -8.16 -2.23
C GLU A 67 3.67 -8.52 -3.32
N GLU A 68 4.13 -8.64 -4.58
CA GLU A 68 3.31 -9.09 -5.69
C GLU A 68 2.83 -10.53 -5.48
N ALA A 69 3.73 -11.40 -5.00
CA ALA A 69 3.37 -12.78 -4.71
C ALA A 69 2.35 -12.90 -3.57
N ALA A 70 2.55 -12.12 -2.49
CA ALA A 70 1.63 -12.08 -1.36
C ALA A 70 0.23 -11.58 -1.78
N GLY A 71 0.18 -10.48 -2.55
CA GLY A 71 -1.08 -9.93 -3.05
C GLY A 71 -1.84 -10.93 -3.94
N GLN A 72 -1.14 -11.58 -4.86
CA GLN A 72 -1.74 -12.63 -5.70
C GLN A 72 -2.23 -13.81 -4.85
N GLY A 73 -1.42 -14.26 -3.87
CA GLY A 73 -1.78 -15.36 -2.99
C GLY A 73 -3.06 -15.09 -2.21
N VAL A 74 -3.24 -13.87 -1.70
CA VAL A 74 -4.48 -13.46 -1.00
C VAL A 74 -5.68 -13.53 -1.96
N ILE A 75 -5.59 -12.97 -3.16
CA ILE A 75 -6.71 -12.97 -4.11
C ILE A 75 -7.02 -14.38 -4.61
N ALA A 76 -6.00 -15.17 -4.94
CA ALA A 76 -6.17 -16.55 -5.35
C ALA A 76 -6.83 -17.40 -4.25
N GLY A 77 -6.37 -17.26 -2.99
CA GLY A 77 -6.93 -17.96 -1.84
C GLY A 77 -8.38 -17.58 -1.55
N ILE A 78 -8.71 -16.29 -1.58
CA ILE A 78 -10.10 -15.82 -1.43
C ILE A 78 -11.00 -16.45 -2.51
N ASN A 79 -10.58 -16.42 -3.77
CA ASN A 79 -11.39 -16.92 -4.86
C ASN A 79 -11.49 -18.46 -4.86
N ALA A 80 -10.44 -19.15 -4.47
CA ALA A 80 -10.50 -20.61 -4.27
C ALA A 80 -11.51 -21.00 -3.19
N ALA A 81 -11.50 -20.31 -2.06
CA ALA A 81 -12.47 -20.53 -0.97
C ALA A 81 -13.91 -20.21 -1.42
N ARG A 82 -14.11 -19.05 -2.07
CA ARG A 82 -15.44 -18.65 -2.58
C ARG A 82 -15.99 -19.62 -3.61
N GLN A 83 -15.14 -20.12 -4.51
CA GLN A 83 -15.53 -21.13 -5.50
C GLN A 83 -15.95 -22.45 -4.81
N ALA A 84 -15.17 -22.89 -3.82
CA ALA A 84 -15.50 -24.10 -3.04
C ALA A 84 -16.83 -23.97 -2.28
N LEU A 85 -17.16 -22.74 -1.84
CA LEU A 85 -18.42 -22.42 -1.15
C LEU A 85 -19.58 -22.07 -2.09
N GLY A 86 -19.37 -22.10 -3.40
CA GLY A 86 -20.40 -21.73 -4.40
C GLY A 86 -20.77 -20.23 -4.38
N GLN A 87 -19.87 -19.39 -3.90
CA GLN A 87 -20.05 -17.93 -3.80
C GLN A 87 -19.55 -17.23 -5.07
N SER A 88 -20.01 -15.98 -5.30
CA SER A 88 -19.56 -15.15 -6.41
C SER A 88 -18.07 -14.83 -6.29
N PRO A 89 -17.33 -14.74 -7.41
CA PRO A 89 -15.92 -14.39 -7.38
C PRO A 89 -15.67 -12.99 -6.81
N PHE A 90 -14.50 -12.81 -6.23
CA PHE A 90 -14.02 -11.53 -5.72
C PHE A 90 -12.94 -10.97 -6.65
N VAL A 91 -13.17 -9.77 -7.17
CA VAL A 91 -12.24 -9.07 -8.06
C VAL A 91 -12.09 -7.63 -7.58
N LEU A 92 -10.85 -7.19 -7.44
CA LEU A 92 -10.51 -5.79 -7.18
C LEU A 92 -10.20 -5.06 -8.49
N ARG A 93 -10.86 -3.92 -8.70
CA ARG A 93 -10.60 -3.07 -9.86
C ARG A 93 -9.34 -2.22 -9.66
N ARG A 94 -8.86 -1.65 -10.75
CA ARG A 94 -7.67 -0.78 -10.80
C ARG A 94 -7.81 0.48 -9.93
N ASP A 95 -9.03 0.98 -9.75
CA ASP A 95 -9.35 2.14 -8.91
C ASP A 95 -9.54 1.80 -7.42
N GLN A 96 -9.61 0.53 -7.09
CA GLN A 96 -9.85 0.07 -5.70
C GLN A 96 -8.57 -0.32 -4.96
N ALA A 97 -7.60 -0.94 -5.64
CA ALA A 97 -6.37 -1.39 -5.01
C ALA A 97 -5.22 -1.53 -6.01
N LEU A 98 -3.97 -1.40 -5.52
CA LEU A 98 -2.77 -1.70 -6.31
C LEU A 98 -2.72 -3.18 -6.74
N ILE A 99 -3.28 -4.09 -5.94
CA ILE A 99 -3.45 -5.50 -6.33
C ILE A 99 -4.37 -5.61 -7.56
N GLY A 100 -5.40 -4.78 -7.66
CA GLY A 100 -6.26 -4.71 -8.85
C GLY A 100 -5.48 -4.28 -10.09
N VAL A 101 -4.60 -3.29 -9.98
CA VAL A 101 -3.70 -2.87 -11.08
C VAL A 101 -2.78 -4.01 -11.49
N LEU A 102 -2.15 -4.68 -10.51
CA LEU A 102 -1.27 -5.83 -10.75
C LEU A 102 -1.97 -6.92 -11.55
N ILE A 103 -3.13 -7.39 -11.06
CA ILE A 103 -3.84 -8.50 -11.69
C ILE A 103 -4.35 -8.12 -13.08
N ASP A 104 -4.88 -6.90 -13.23
CA ASP A 104 -5.35 -6.44 -14.53
C ASP A 104 -4.21 -6.36 -15.56
N ASP A 105 -3.05 -5.81 -15.20
CA ASP A 105 -1.89 -5.77 -16.10
C ASP A 105 -1.44 -7.18 -16.50
N LEU A 106 -1.36 -8.12 -15.55
CA LEU A 106 -0.97 -9.50 -15.81
C LEU A 106 -1.93 -10.21 -16.79
N VAL A 107 -3.23 -10.15 -16.50
CA VAL A 107 -4.26 -10.93 -17.21
C VAL A 107 -4.60 -10.34 -18.57
N SER A 108 -4.61 -8.99 -18.68
CA SER A 108 -5.04 -8.29 -19.91
C SER A 108 -3.89 -8.06 -20.90
N ARG A 109 -2.70 -7.74 -20.39
CA ARG A 109 -1.54 -7.39 -21.22
C ARG A 109 -0.51 -8.51 -21.34
N GLY A 110 -0.44 -9.38 -20.33
CA GLY A 110 0.65 -10.32 -20.19
C GLY A 110 1.95 -9.65 -19.76
N VAL A 111 3.06 -10.40 -19.82
CA VAL A 111 4.39 -9.92 -19.46
C VAL A 111 5.42 -10.47 -20.43
N ASP A 112 6.30 -9.62 -20.93
CA ASP A 112 7.46 -9.96 -21.76
C ASP A 112 8.75 -10.09 -20.93
N GLU A 113 8.75 -9.48 -19.75
CA GLU A 113 9.83 -9.50 -18.76
C GLU A 113 9.24 -9.66 -17.34
N PRO A 114 10.03 -10.03 -16.32
CA PRO A 114 9.54 -10.17 -14.96
C PRO A 114 8.84 -8.92 -14.46
N TYR A 115 7.54 -9.04 -14.15
CA TYR A 115 6.71 -7.91 -13.75
C TYR A 115 7.04 -7.42 -12.33
N ARG A 116 7.14 -6.10 -12.19
CA ARG A 116 7.21 -5.39 -10.92
C ARG A 116 6.13 -4.32 -10.86
N LEU A 117 5.47 -4.26 -9.71
CA LEU A 117 4.43 -3.26 -9.46
C LEU A 117 5.06 -1.96 -8.94
N PHE A 118 5.08 -0.94 -9.78
CA PHE A 118 5.45 0.42 -9.41
C PHE A 118 4.21 1.31 -9.35
N THR A 119 4.23 2.31 -8.49
CA THR A 119 3.13 3.29 -8.39
C THR A 119 2.88 4.04 -9.70
N SER A 120 3.90 4.14 -10.57
CA SER A 120 3.78 4.72 -11.92
C SER A 120 2.86 3.94 -12.85
N ARG A 121 2.60 2.66 -12.56
CA ARG A 121 1.66 1.83 -13.32
C ARG A 121 0.20 2.08 -12.96
N ALA A 122 -0.05 2.74 -11.82
CA ALA A 122 -1.40 3.03 -11.34
C ALA A 122 -1.85 4.42 -11.80
N GLU A 123 -2.83 4.49 -12.66
CA GLU A 123 -3.47 5.74 -13.10
C GLU A 123 -4.15 6.47 -11.95
N TYR A 124 -4.67 5.73 -10.97
CA TYR A 124 -5.30 6.27 -9.76
C TYR A 124 -4.33 6.40 -8.57
N ARG A 125 -3.03 6.62 -8.81
CA ARG A 125 -2.01 6.65 -7.73
C ARG A 125 -2.24 7.69 -6.65
N LEU A 126 -2.97 8.77 -6.93
CA LEU A 126 -3.35 9.76 -5.94
C LEU A 126 -4.50 9.29 -5.03
N LEU A 127 -5.29 8.32 -5.50
CA LEU A 127 -6.34 7.65 -4.73
C LEU A 127 -5.80 6.43 -3.97
N LEU A 128 -4.93 5.65 -4.62
CA LEU A 128 -4.39 4.39 -4.09
C LEU A 128 -3.14 4.63 -3.24
N ARG A 129 -3.32 5.28 -2.09
CA ARG A 129 -2.22 5.57 -1.17
C ARG A 129 -2.22 4.58 0.01
N GLN A 130 -1.05 4.44 0.63
CA GLN A 130 -0.87 3.59 1.80
C GLN A 130 -1.68 4.11 3.00
N ASP A 131 -1.68 5.42 3.21
CA ASP A 131 -2.34 6.09 4.33
C ASP A 131 -3.87 5.89 4.36
N ASN A 132 -4.50 5.70 3.21
CA ASN A 132 -5.95 5.49 3.11
C ASN A 132 -6.35 4.04 2.77
N ALA A 133 -5.42 3.10 2.74
CA ALA A 133 -5.69 1.71 2.34
C ALA A 133 -6.71 1.04 3.26
N VAL A 134 -6.62 1.26 4.56
CA VAL A 134 -7.56 0.73 5.55
C VAL A 134 -8.97 1.21 5.25
N ARG A 135 -9.18 2.51 5.04
CA ARG A 135 -10.49 3.09 4.72
C ARG A 135 -11.09 2.49 3.43
N ARG A 136 -10.27 2.29 2.40
CA ARG A 136 -10.74 1.75 1.11
C ARG A 136 -11.06 0.27 1.15
N LEU A 137 -10.34 -0.50 1.95
CA LEU A 137 -10.38 -1.96 1.94
C LEU A 137 -11.12 -2.57 3.14
N LEU A 138 -11.51 -1.78 4.14
CA LEU A 138 -12.25 -2.29 5.31
C LEU A 138 -13.54 -2.98 4.91
N LYS A 139 -14.37 -2.33 4.09
CA LYS A 139 -15.67 -2.89 3.68
C LYS A 139 -15.51 -4.24 2.96
N PRO A 140 -14.70 -4.35 1.89
CA PRO A 140 -14.50 -5.66 1.26
C PRO A 140 -13.85 -6.68 2.20
N ALA A 141 -12.95 -6.31 3.10
CA ALA A 141 -12.36 -7.23 4.07
C ALA A 141 -13.40 -7.77 5.07
N ALA A 142 -14.28 -6.91 5.55
CA ALA A 142 -15.37 -7.31 6.44
C ALA A 142 -16.39 -8.23 5.74
N GLU A 143 -16.79 -7.90 4.51
CA GLU A 143 -17.71 -8.71 3.70
C GLU A 143 -17.14 -10.10 3.37
N LEU A 144 -15.82 -10.22 3.30
CA LEU A 144 -15.12 -11.48 3.07
C LEU A 144 -14.83 -12.26 4.36
N GLY A 145 -15.13 -11.68 5.54
CA GLY A 145 -14.84 -12.31 6.84
C GLY A 145 -13.35 -12.46 7.13
N LEU A 146 -12.51 -11.54 6.61
CA LEU A 146 -11.06 -11.57 6.79
C LEU A 146 -10.59 -10.94 8.10
N LEU A 147 -11.49 -10.24 8.80
CA LEU A 147 -11.21 -9.56 10.06
C LEU A 147 -11.91 -10.29 11.21
N ARG A 148 -11.21 -10.46 12.30
CA ARG A 148 -11.81 -10.83 13.58
C ARG A 148 -12.63 -9.65 14.13
N ASP A 149 -13.61 -9.91 14.97
CA ASP A 149 -14.50 -8.88 15.53
C ASP A 149 -13.68 -7.78 16.24
N GLU A 150 -12.68 -8.15 17.03
CA GLU A 150 -11.78 -7.23 17.72
C GLU A 150 -10.99 -6.32 16.76
N GLU A 151 -10.49 -6.89 15.65
CA GLU A 151 -9.75 -6.13 14.63
C GLU A 151 -10.67 -5.16 13.91
N ARG A 152 -11.89 -5.58 13.64
CA ARG A 152 -12.90 -4.78 13.00
C ARG A 152 -13.31 -3.59 13.87
N GLU A 153 -13.58 -3.82 15.17
CA GLU A 153 -13.91 -2.76 16.13
C GLU A 153 -12.81 -1.70 16.22
N VAL A 154 -11.55 -2.13 16.30
CA VAL A 154 -10.39 -1.20 16.34
C VAL A 154 -10.33 -0.34 15.07
N VAL A 155 -10.53 -0.95 13.91
CA VAL A 155 -10.45 -0.22 12.63
C VAL A 155 -11.65 0.71 12.43
N GLU A 156 -12.86 0.25 12.74
CA GLU A 156 -14.09 1.06 12.67
C GLU A 156 -14.00 2.26 13.61
N GLY A 157 -13.59 2.04 14.86
CA GLY A 157 -13.39 3.12 15.83
C GLY A 157 -12.38 4.16 15.34
N ARG A 158 -11.27 3.74 14.75
CA ARG A 158 -10.28 4.65 14.16
C ARG A 158 -10.86 5.46 13.00
N LEU A 159 -11.68 4.86 12.14
CA LEU A 159 -12.31 5.58 11.02
C LEU A 159 -13.38 6.57 11.49
N GLU A 160 -14.15 6.22 12.52
CA GLU A 160 -15.10 7.14 13.16
C GLU A 160 -14.37 8.34 13.76
N GLU A 161 -13.27 8.09 14.40
CA GLU A 161 -12.39 9.11 14.94
C GLU A 161 -11.87 10.05 13.84
N GLU A 162 -11.31 9.55 12.77
CA GLU A 162 -10.86 10.35 11.61
C GLU A 162 -11.99 11.21 11.05
N GLU A 163 -13.20 10.66 10.91
CA GLU A 163 -14.36 11.37 10.39
C GLU A 163 -14.79 12.50 11.34
N ALA A 164 -14.78 12.24 12.64
CA ALA A 164 -15.07 13.27 13.65
C ALA A 164 -14.04 14.40 13.60
N ALA A 165 -12.75 14.10 13.44
CA ALA A 165 -11.70 15.11 13.29
C ALA A 165 -11.85 15.95 12.02
N LEU A 166 -12.17 15.30 10.90
CA LEU A 166 -12.43 15.99 9.62
C LEU A 166 -13.65 16.90 9.70
N SER A 167 -14.75 16.39 10.26
CA SER A 167 -15.98 17.16 10.48
C SER A 167 -15.72 18.38 11.38
N TYR A 168 -14.97 18.18 12.46
CA TYR A 168 -14.57 19.29 13.33
C TYR A 168 -13.74 20.32 12.56
N ALA A 169 -12.73 19.89 11.81
CA ALA A 169 -11.89 20.82 11.06
C ALA A 169 -12.70 21.66 10.03
N GLN A 170 -13.75 21.09 9.46
CA GLN A 170 -14.62 21.77 8.51
C GLN A 170 -15.60 22.75 9.17
N THR A 171 -16.03 22.43 10.39
CA THR A 171 -17.07 23.23 11.09
C THR A 171 -16.50 24.26 12.05
N ALA A 172 -15.44 23.93 12.76
CA ALA A 172 -14.80 24.82 13.75
C ALA A 172 -14.07 25.98 13.05
N SER A 173 -14.13 27.15 13.72
CA SER A 173 -13.40 28.34 13.31
C SER A 173 -12.40 28.75 14.38
N VAL A 174 -11.29 29.34 13.98
CA VAL A 174 -10.23 29.81 14.86
C VAL A 174 -9.94 31.27 14.60
N THR A 175 -9.73 32.02 15.66
CA THR A 175 -9.42 33.46 15.65
C THR A 175 -7.93 33.71 15.44
N PRO A 176 -7.54 34.91 14.93
CA PRO A 176 -6.13 35.32 14.84
C PRO A 176 -5.35 35.24 16.15
N SER A 177 -5.99 35.60 17.26
CA SER A 177 -5.37 35.57 18.58
C SER A 177 -4.92 34.17 19.05
N ILE A 178 -5.60 33.13 18.57
CA ILE A 178 -5.30 31.72 18.89
C ILE A 178 -4.33 31.13 17.87
N ALA A 179 -4.54 31.43 16.59
CA ALA A 179 -3.82 30.75 15.51
C ALA A 179 -2.46 31.36 15.17
N ASN A 180 -2.31 32.69 15.26
CA ASN A 180 -1.14 33.38 14.72
C ASN A 180 0.17 33.00 15.40
N ALA A 181 0.19 32.81 16.72
CA ALA A 181 1.39 32.36 17.43
C ALA A 181 1.87 30.97 16.92
N PHE A 182 0.96 30.07 16.65
CA PHE A 182 1.28 28.76 16.07
C PHE A 182 1.73 28.87 14.60
N LEU A 183 1.05 29.68 13.80
CA LEU A 183 1.39 29.88 12.39
C LEU A 183 2.77 30.50 12.23
N GLU A 184 3.14 31.43 13.11
CA GLU A 184 4.49 32.01 13.14
C GLU A 184 5.56 30.95 13.43
N MET A 185 5.34 30.09 14.45
CA MET A 185 6.25 28.98 14.74
C MET A 185 6.36 27.98 13.56
N ALA A 186 5.27 27.76 12.83
CA ALA A 186 5.25 26.91 11.65
C ALA A 186 5.83 27.58 10.38
N GLY A 187 6.27 28.85 10.47
CA GLY A 187 6.73 29.62 9.31
C GLY A 187 5.63 29.86 8.26
N SER A 188 4.37 29.96 8.70
CA SER A 188 3.20 30.24 7.87
C SER A 188 2.69 31.65 8.10
N ALA A 189 2.11 32.27 7.07
CA ALA A 189 1.57 33.62 7.18
C ALA A 189 0.43 33.71 8.21
N PRO A 190 0.36 34.79 8.99
CA PRO A 190 -0.73 35.02 9.95
C PRO A 190 -2.08 35.17 9.24
N ILE A 191 -3.16 34.89 9.97
CA ILE A 191 -4.52 35.11 9.48
C ILE A 191 -5.03 36.47 9.97
N PRO A 192 -5.70 37.27 9.13
CA PRO A 192 -6.22 38.58 9.49
C PRO A 192 -7.60 38.53 10.16
N HIS A 193 -8.36 37.47 9.95
CA HIS A 193 -9.70 37.25 10.49
C HIS A 193 -9.92 35.77 10.85
N SER A 194 -11.04 35.47 11.48
CA SER A 194 -11.41 34.09 11.81
C SER A 194 -11.61 33.25 10.56
N VAL A 195 -10.98 32.07 10.52
CA VAL A 195 -11.06 31.10 9.39
C VAL A 195 -11.39 29.72 9.91
N LYS A 196 -11.81 28.83 9.01
CA LYS A 196 -12.01 27.41 9.35
C LYS A 196 -10.67 26.70 9.63
N VAL A 197 -10.69 25.78 10.58
CA VAL A 197 -9.52 24.93 10.88
C VAL A 197 -9.01 24.24 9.63
N ALA A 198 -9.92 23.74 8.78
CA ALA A 198 -9.58 23.09 7.51
C ALA A 198 -8.76 23.98 6.56
N GLU A 199 -8.91 25.30 6.60
CA GLU A 199 -8.12 26.21 5.77
C GLU A 199 -6.68 26.33 6.25
N ILE A 200 -6.49 26.24 7.56
CA ILE A 200 -5.15 26.34 8.19
C ILE A 200 -4.36 25.06 7.94
N VAL A 201 -4.96 23.89 8.16
CA VAL A 201 -4.27 22.59 8.00
C VAL A 201 -3.93 22.26 6.54
N ARG A 202 -4.53 22.93 5.58
CA ARG A 202 -4.14 22.81 4.16
C ARG A 202 -2.88 23.57 3.79
N ARG A 203 -2.38 24.44 4.68
CA ARG A 203 -1.19 25.24 4.41
C ARG A 203 0.08 24.38 4.51
N PRO A 204 1.08 24.61 3.65
CA PRO A 204 2.37 23.96 3.79
C PRO A 204 2.96 24.17 5.19
N ARG A 205 3.60 23.13 5.74
CA ARG A 205 4.25 23.12 7.06
C ARG A 205 3.30 23.22 8.27
N VAL A 206 2.00 23.22 8.06
CA VAL A 206 1.01 23.20 9.14
C VAL A 206 0.47 21.77 9.28
N ALA A 207 0.94 21.05 10.30
CA ALA A 207 0.44 19.71 10.62
C ALA A 207 -0.70 19.81 11.64
N LEU A 208 -1.71 18.96 11.50
CA LEU A 208 -2.89 18.94 12.37
C LEU A 208 -2.53 18.59 13.83
N GLY A 209 -1.61 17.65 14.04
CA GLY A 209 -1.22 17.20 15.38
C GLY A 209 -0.69 18.30 16.28
N PRO A 210 0.39 19.02 15.93
CA PRO A 210 0.89 20.15 16.73
C PRO A 210 -0.16 21.24 16.92
N LEU A 211 -1.00 21.48 15.93
CA LEU A 211 -2.09 22.44 15.99
C LEU A 211 -3.11 22.07 17.08
N ILE A 212 -3.50 20.79 17.15
CA ILE A 212 -4.41 20.26 18.18
C ILE A 212 -3.82 20.45 19.57
N ILE A 213 -2.53 20.17 19.79
CA ILE A 213 -1.86 20.30 21.09
C ILE A 213 -1.85 21.76 21.56
N VAL A 214 -1.52 22.69 20.65
CA VAL A 214 -1.52 24.13 20.98
C VAL A 214 -2.93 24.61 21.33
N TRP A 215 -3.93 24.19 20.58
CA TRP A 215 -5.30 24.62 20.80
C TRP A 215 -5.97 23.99 22.01
N PHE A 216 -5.57 22.77 22.37
CA PHE A 216 -5.98 22.18 23.65
C PHE A 216 -5.55 23.02 24.84
N LYS A 217 -4.32 23.55 24.81
CA LYS A 217 -3.79 24.48 25.85
C LYS A 217 -4.64 25.75 25.99
N TYR A 218 -5.35 26.15 24.94
CA TYR A 218 -6.23 27.33 24.92
C TYR A 218 -7.74 26.98 25.04
N GLY A 219 -8.08 25.74 25.39
CA GLY A 219 -9.47 25.31 25.62
C GLY A 219 -10.37 25.30 24.38
N VAL A 220 -9.81 25.23 23.19
CA VAL A 220 -10.54 25.29 21.89
C VAL A 220 -11.11 23.93 21.51
N PHE A 221 -10.60 22.84 22.10
CA PHE A 221 -11.04 21.48 21.80
C PHE A 221 -11.86 20.85 22.93
N PRO A 222 -12.94 20.11 22.62
CA PRO A 222 -13.61 19.27 23.60
C PRO A 222 -12.69 18.12 24.04
N ASN A 223 -12.80 17.72 25.32
CA ASN A 223 -11.97 16.67 25.95
C ASN A 223 -12.01 15.30 25.21
N THR A 224 -13.04 15.04 24.45
CA THR A 224 -13.22 13.82 23.64
C THR A 224 -12.17 13.66 22.54
N ILE A 225 -11.55 14.74 22.07
CA ILE A 225 -10.55 14.69 20.98
C ILE A 225 -9.12 14.50 21.54
N MET A 226 -8.93 14.54 22.85
CA MET A 226 -7.61 14.34 23.47
C MET A 226 -7.09 12.91 23.35
N ALA A 227 -7.97 11.90 23.40
CA ALA A 227 -7.61 10.50 23.19
C ALA A 227 -7.06 10.25 21.76
N PHE A 228 -7.49 11.07 20.82
CA PHE A 228 -7.08 11.13 19.42
C PHE A 228 -5.60 11.46 19.20
N SER A 229 -5.11 12.47 19.90
CA SER A 229 -3.78 13.02 19.67
C SER A 229 -2.67 12.01 19.99
N ILE A 230 -2.92 11.09 20.91
CA ILE A 230 -1.93 10.11 21.39
C ILE A 230 -1.92 8.84 20.50
N ALA A 231 -3.04 8.48 19.92
CA ALA A 231 -3.17 7.26 19.10
C ALA A 231 -2.84 7.47 17.60
N VAL A 232 -3.02 8.68 17.07
CA VAL A 232 -2.81 8.99 15.64
C VAL A 232 -1.40 9.55 15.36
N PHE A 233 -0.70 10.06 16.37
CA PHE A 233 0.61 10.70 16.22
C PHE A 233 1.75 9.81 15.70
N PRO A 234 1.84 8.50 15.96
CA PRO A 234 2.92 7.66 15.45
C PRO A 234 2.83 7.30 13.98
N ILE A 235 1.72 7.64 13.29
CA ILE A 235 1.42 7.13 11.94
C ILE A 235 1.53 8.22 10.87
N LEU A 236 1.71 9.48 11.28
CA LEU A 236 1.84 10.65 10.39
C LEU A 236 3.27 11.22 10.35
N LEU A 237 4.24 10.52 10.92
CA LEU A 237 5.68 10.71 10.72
C LEU A 237 6.20 9.61 9.80
#